data_0c206a32a2f47859c9ce463982ab5746
#
_entry.id   0c206a32a2f47859c9ce463982ab5746
#
_cell.length_a   1.000
_cell.length_b   1.000
_cell.length_c   1.000
_cell.angle_alpha   90.00
_cell.angle_beta   90.00
_cell.angle_gamma   90.00
#
_symmetry.space_group_name_H-M   'P 1'
#
loop_
_entity.id
_entity.type
_entity.pdbx_description
1 polymer ?
#
loop_
_entity_poly.entity_id
_entity_poly.type
_entity_poly.pdbx_seq_one_letter_code
_entity_poly.pdbx_strand_id
1 'polypeptide(L)'
;MRNNTIQHRYNRDCSCRSRGRSHLSSYLPKVFWPVFAFMTVFIGLSFTAGAADTIRVNIPRVTVTMARSYNFTSAANSVYVPVEFNSTMSADKVADYIEESNAFLFDHYGEDVVEISGVSDDFGTIYLDIKPNTGIKRVLLITSTGSGSKVITVVQAGDTPEPEPEPEPEPDEKFNIPGNWKMVRHYTDETGNNYVTDITFYDGLGYPSQIVNVGASPTGNRNIVTPIVYDRMRRSDSVLFLPYASATVNTIKEESAPLQGQSSFYGTMFGTGESSHAKTRRVYEPSELNRVSLEHKPGSAYTNKNVSYSYETNGANEVVNMSAGSFNGALFVSTYPYYDSGRLFKDVVTDEDGNTLTTYTDVTGKVIMEKRGTDNETYYVYDDRGFLSWVITPKGSAVLSSCAKDIPGTNNYTFARGMTSSFAAEHCYVYIRDYMGNIIEKNIPGAGISEYVYDKGGRLVLERDANLKGKNRWIYHVYDNIGREIECNLVQGTSSVTRA
;
A
#
# COMPACT_ATOMS: atom_id res chain seq x y z
N MET A 1 15.24 -19.76 -4.70
CA MET A 1 15.77 -18.86 -5.74
C MET A 1 16.05 -17.51 -5.12
N ARG A 2 17.28 -17.09 -5.20
CA ARG A 2 17.76 -15.84 -4.59
C ARG A 2 17.23 -14.67 -5.41
N ASN A 3 16.33 -13.87 -4.86
CA ASN A 3 16.05 -12.54 -5.39
C ASN A 3 17.19 -11.61 -4.95
N ASN A 4 18.23 -11.54 -5.78
CA ASN A 4 19.26 -10.52 -5.66
C ASN A 4 18.69 -9.20 -6.17
N THR A 5 18.06 -8.43 -5.30
CA THR A 5 17.89 -7.00 -5.55
C THR A 5 19.15 -6.30 -5.05
N ILE A 6 20.08 -6.08 -5.96
CA ILE A 6 21.27 -5.24 -5.71
C ILE A 6 20.78 -3.80 -5.63
N GLN A 7 20.60 -3.29 -4.41
CA GLN A 7 20.52 -1.85 -4.19
C GLN A 7 21.94 -1.30 -4.21
N HIS A 8 22.37 -0.78 -5.35
CA HIS A 8 23.52 0.12 -5.41
C HIS A 8 23.14 1.43 -4.73
N ARG A 9 23.57 1.58 -3.47
CA ARG A 9 23.64 2.88 -2.82
C ARG A 9 24.71 3.71 -3.52
N TYR A 10 24.32 4.59 -4.40
CA TYR A 10 25.13 5.75 -4.73
C TYR A 10 24.80 6.85 -3.72
N ASN A 11 25.67 6.97 -2.71
CA ASN A 11 25.76 8.20 -1.93
C ASN A 11 26.29 9.29 -2.88
N ARG A 12 25.45 10.20 -3.27
CA ARG A 12 25.86 11.55 -3.63
C ARG A 12 25.10 12.49 -2.73
N ASP A 13 25.84 13.02 -1.75
CA ASP A 13 25.42 14.12 -0.91
C ASP A 13 25.12 15.35 -1.78
N CYS A 14 23.86 15.59 -2.09
CA CYS A 14 23.41 16.92 -2.39
C CYS A 14 23.06 17.60 -1.06
N SER A 15 24.07 18.12 -0.38
CA SER A 15 23.91 18.89 0.84
C SER A 15 23.39 20.29 0.52
N CYS A 16 22.09 20.45 0.35
CA CYS A 16 21.46 21.72 0.61
C CYS A 16 21.18 21.81 2.11
N ARG A 17 22.17 22.36 2.85
CA ARG A 17 22.01 22.71 4.26
C ARG A 17 20.96 23.83 4.38
N SER A 18 19.77 23.49 4.79
CA SER A 18 18.93 24.40 5.56
C SER A 18 18.97 23.98 7.03
N ARG A 19 19.64 24.81 7.85
CA ARG A 19 19.58 24.71 9.31
C ARG A 19 18.18 25.11 9.77
N GLY A 20 17.49 24.17 10.36
CA GLY A 20 16.26 24.39 11.09
C GLY A 20 16.00 23.19 11.98
N ARG A 21 16.59 23.22 13.20
CA ARG A 21 16.22 22.27 14.25
C ARG A 21 14.80 22.56 14.70
N SER A 22 13.91 21.61 14.56
CA SER A 22 12.81 21.41 15.48
C SER A 22 12.55 19.92 15.59
N HIS A 23 12.83 19.39 16.78
CA HIS A 23 12.39 18.08 17.24
C HIS A 23 10.86 18.04 17.21
N LEU A 24 10.30 17.26 16.32
CA LEU A 24 8.93 16.76 16.45
C LEU A 24 9.00 15.26 16.28
N SER A 25 8.83 14.62 17.42
CA SER A 25 8.62 13.19 17.62
C SER A 25 7.56 12.67 16.64
N SER A 26 7.96 11.64 15.90
CA SER A 26 7.13 10.85 15.01
C SER A 26 6.12 10.01 15.79
N TYR A 27 4.86 10.43 15.79
CA TYR A 27 3.71 9.56 16.02
C TYR A 27 2.73 9.75 14.86
N LEU A 28 2.93 8.97 13.80
CA LEU A 28 1.87 8.71 12.83
C LEU A 28 1.15 7.44 13.28
N PRO A 29 -0.16 7.49 13.56
CA PRO A 29 -0.94 6.28 13.75
C PRO A 29 -1.00 5.55 12.41
N LYS A 30 -0.64 4.26 12.42
CA LYS A 30 -0.89 3.34 11.31
C LYS A 30 -2.41 3.24 11.13
N VAL A 31 -2.94 3.94 10.16
CA VAL A 31 -4.30 3.73 9.68
C VAL A 31 -4.30 2.38 8.99
N PHE A 32 -4.98 1.40 9.57
CA PHE A 32 -5.34 0.14 8.92
C PHE A 32 -6.31 0.47 7.79
N TRP A 33 -5.88 0.33 6.56
CA TRP A 33 -6.77 0.24 5.42
C TRP A 33 -7.44 -1.14 5.39
N PRO A 34 -8.75 -1.22 5.33
CA PRO A 34 -9.39 -2.46 4.92
C PRO A 34 -9.14 -2.63 3.42
N VAL A 35 -8.38 -3.66 3.06
CA VAL A 35 -8.26 -4.15 1.69
C VAL A 35 -9.63 -4.68 1.29
N PHE A 36 -10.38 -3.92 0.51
CA PHE A 36 -11.48 -4.45 -0.27
C PHE A 36 -10.87 -5.35 -1.34
N ALA A 37 -10.89 -6.65 -1.05
CA ALA A 37 -10.59 -7.67 -2.03
C ALA A 37 -11.69 -7.64 -3.10
N PHE A 38 -11.38 -7.10 -4.26
CA PHE A 38 -12.09 -7.44 -5.48
C PHE A 38 -11.88 -8.94 -5.71
N MET A 39 -12.93 -9.70 -5.43
CA MET A 39 -13.02 -11.13 -5.70
C MET A 39 -13.19 -11.31 -7.21
N THR A 40 -12.07 -11.26 -7.94
CA THR A 40 -11.99 -11.87 -9.26
C THR A 40 -11.99 -13.37 -9.04
N VAL A 41 -13.03 -14.03 -9.47
CA VAL A 41 -13.13 -15.49 -9.54
C VAL A 41 -11.99 -15.98 -10.43
N PHE A 42 -10.86 -16.33 -9.82
CA PHE A 42 -9.85 -17.16 -10.46
C PHE A 42 -10.36 -18.59 -10.39
N ILE A 43 -10.82 -19.12 -11.52
CA ILE A 43 -10.98 -20.56 -11.72
C ILE A 43 -9.62 -21.18 -11.46
N GLY A 44 -9.56 -22.01 -10.43
CA GLY A 44 -8.33 -22.62 -9.95
C GLY A 44 -7.65 -23.48 -11.03
N LEU A 45 -6.54 -23.02 -11.52
CA LEU A 45 -5.46 -23.83 -12.02
C LEU A 45 -4.35 -23.70 -10.98
N SER A 46 -4.14 -24.76 -10.22
CA SER A 46 -2.99 -24.90 -9.34
C SER A 46 -1.73 -24.93 -10.21
N PHE A 47 -1.11 -23.75 -10.37
CA PHE A 47 0.24 -23.70 -10.90
C PHE A 47 1.20 -23.98 -9.77
N THR A 48 1.80 -25.15 -9.77
CA THR A 48 3.06 -25.37 -9.07
C THR A 48 4.09 -24.45 -9.68
N ALA A 49 4.65 -23.55 -8.88
CA ALA A 49 5.58 -22.52 -9.32
C ALA A 49 6.95 -23.13 -9.67
N GLY A 50 7.09 -23.69 -10.85
CA GLY A 50 8.36 -23.80 -11.55
C GLY A 50 8.61 -22.48 -12.30
N ALA A 51 9.83 -21.99 -12.30
CA ALA A 51 10.20 -20.77 -13.02
C ALA A 51 9.97 -20.99 -14.52
N ALA A 52 8.84 -20.46 -15.03
CA ALA A 52 8.53 -20.48 -16.45
C ALA A 52 8.69 -19.04 -16.99
N ASP A 53 9.42 -18.89 -18.07
CA ASP A 53 9.46 -17.62 -18.79
C ASP A 53 8.07 -17.33 -19.37
N THR A 54 7.48 -16.19 -18.99
CA THR A 54 6.18 -15.77 -19.50
C THR A 54 6.38 -14.67 -20.51
N ILE A 55 6.11 -14.99 -21.80
CA ILE A 55 6.21 -14.05 -22.91
C ILE A 55 4.80 -13.66 -23.36
N ARG A 56 4.52 -12.36 -23.39
CA ARG A 56 3.26 -11.83 -23.92
C ARG A 56 3.43 -11.48 -25.40
N VAL A 57 2.83 -12.27 -26.26
CA VAL A 57 2.89 -12.08 -27.72
C VAL A 57 1.64 -11.33 -28.17
N ASN A 58 1.83 -10.21 -28.85
CA ASN A 58 0.76 -9.35 -29.33
C ASN A 58 0.70 -9.43 -30.87
N ILE A 59 -0.40 -10.01 -31.44
CA ILE A 59 -0.60 -10.10 -32.88
C ILE A 59 -1.17 -8.76 -33.38
N PRO A 60 -0.52 -8.10 -34.35
CA PRO A 60 -0.99 -6.81 -34.87
C PRO A 60 -2.26 -6.93 -35.70
N ARG A 61 -3.05 -5.84 -35.76
CA ARG A 61 -4.20 -5.62 -36.67
C ARG A 61 -5.38 -6.60 -36.55
N VAL A 62 -5.45 -7.38 -35.50
CA VAL A 62 -6.55 -8.31 -35.25
C VAL A 62 -7.11 -8.19 -33.86
N THR A 63 -8.27 -8.79 -33.62
CA THR A 63 -8.84 -9.03 -32.29
C THR A 63 -8.98 -10.52 -32.07
N VAL A 64 -8.35 -11.10 -31.06
CA VAL A 64 -8.50 -12.51 -30.70
C VAL A 64 -9.90 -12.73 -30.14
N THR A 65 -10.70 -13.54 -30.78
CA THR A 65 -12.14 -13.70 -30.50
C THR A 65 -12.45 -14.80 -29.48
N MET A 66 -11.56 -15.77 -29.28
CA MET A 66 -11.78 -16.92 -28.43
C MET A 66 -10.54 -17.22 -27.57
N ALA A 67 -10.74 -17.44 -26.27
CA ALA A 67 -9.68 -17.92 -25.37
C ALA A 67 -9.49 -19.43 -25.52
N ARG A 68 -8.23 -19.88 -25.58
CA ARG A 68 -7.85 -21.31 -25.66
C ARG A 68 -6.56 -21.54 -24.86
N SER A 69 -6.31 -22.82 -24.54
CA SER A 69 -5.07 -23.24 -23.92
C SER A 69 -4.49 -24.45 -24.64
N TYR A 70 -3.18 -24.44 -24.83
CA TYR A 70 -2.42 -25.50 -25.50
C TYR A 70 -1.24 -25.90 -24.61
N ASN A 71 -0.94 -27.18 -24.55
CA ASN A 71 0.23 -27.71 -23.85
C ASN A 71 1.07 -28.51 -24.87
N PHE A 72 2.30 -28.14 -25.04
CA PHE A 72 3.22 -28.73 -26.00
C PHE A 72 4.52 -29.22 -25.32
N THR A 73 5.18 -30.17 -26.00
CA THR A 73 6.58 -30.52 -25.75
C THR A 73 7.50 -29.39 -26.20
N SER A 74 8.82 -29.56 -26.05
CA SER A 74 9.82 -28.58 -26.50
C SER A 74 9.88 -28.42 -28.04
N ALA A 75 9.33 -29.36 -28.80
CA ALA A 75 9.32 -29.31 -30.26
C ALA A 75 8.48 -28.16 -30.82
N ALA A 76 8.71 -27.81 -32.10
CA ALA A 76 7.86 -26.85 -32.80
C ALA A 76 6.42 -27.38 -32.94
N ASN A 77 5.45 -26.47 -32.82
CA ASN A 77 4.02 -26.79 -32.89
C ASN A 77 3.23 -25.64 -33.49
N SER A 78 2.09 -25.94 -34.13
CA SER A 78 1.20 -24.94 -34.70
C SER A 78 -0.02 -24.72 -33.83
N VAL A 79 -0.44 -23.46 -33.71
CA VAL A 79 -1.57 -22.99 -32.92
C VAL A 79 -2.59 -22.29 -33.82
N TYR A 80 -3.86 -22.58 -33.61
CA TYR A 80 -4.96 -21.95 -34.32
C TYR A 80 -5.54 -20.82 -33.48
N VAL A 81 -5.45 -19.58 -33.97
CA VAL A 81 -5.90 -18.37 -33.30
C VAL A 81 -7.15 -17.82 -33.98
N PRO A 82 -8.35 -17.99 -33.44
CA PRO A 82 -9.56 -17.35 -33.97
C PRO A 82 -9.48 -15.83 -33.82
N VAL A 83 -9.67 -15.12 -34.90
CA VAL A 83 -9.51 -13.67 -34.98
C VAL A 83 -10.63 -12.99 -35.76
N GLU A 84 -10.75 -11.68 -35.53
CA GLU A 84 -11.47 -10.73 -36.37
C GLU A 84 -10.48 -9.65 -36.79
N PHE A 85 -10.36 -9.39 -38.09
CA PHE A 85 -9.46 -8.38 -38.61
C PHE A 85 -10.04 -6.97 -38.36
N ASN A 86 -9.19 -6.05 -37.90
CA ASN A 86 -9.57 -4.67 -37.64
C ASN A 86 -9.82 -3.84 -38.92
N SER A 87 -9.54 -4.41 -40.08
CA SER A 87 -9.77 -3.83 -41.42
C SER A 87 -10.20 -4.92 -42.39
N THR A 88 -10.79 -4.54 -43.53
CA THR A 88 -11.21 -5.49 -44.55
C THR A 88 -10.00 -6.27 -45.09
N MET A 89 -10.04 -7.59 -44.91
CA MET A 89 -9.04 -8.53 -45.41
C MET A 89 -9.54 -9.12 -46.75
N SER A 90 -8.62 -9.40 -47.68
CA SER A 90 -8.86 -10.07 -48.97
C SER A 90 -7.66 -10.94 -49.30
N ALA A 91 -7.83 -11.92 -50.17
CA ALA A 91 -6.80 -12.91 -50.47
C ALA A 91 -5.48 -12.29 -50.99
N ASP A 92 -5.56 -11.21 -51.75
CA ASP A 92 -4.42 -10.44 -52.27
C ASP A 92 -3.62 -9.70 -51.18
N LYS A 93 -4.20 -9.48 -50.01
CA LYS A 93 -3.57 -8.80 -48.89
C LYS A 93 -2.99 -9.74 -47.82
N VAL A 94 -3.23 -11.03 -47.91
CA VAL A 94 -2.78 -12.01 -46.91
C VAL A 94 -1.27 -12.10 -46.85
N ALA A 95 -0.60 -12.11 -48.02
CA ALA A 95 0.86 -12.20 -48.08
C ALA A 95 1.52 -10.97 -47.41
N ASP A 96 1.07 -9.78 -47.77
CA ASP A 96 1.57 -8.53 -47.18
C ASP A 96 1.34 -8.47 -45.66
N TYR A 97 0.16 -8.92 -45.20
CA TYR A 97 -0.14 -8.99 -43.75
C TYR A 97 0.79 -9.94 -43.00
N ILE A 98 1.06 -11.14 -43.58
CA ILE A 98 1.96 -12.13 -42.95
C ILE A 98 3.38 -11.56 -42.86
N GLU A 99 3.89 -10.97 -43.98
CA GLU A 99 5.24 -10.40 -44.01
C GLU A 99 5.41 -9.27 -42.98
N GLU A 100 4.51 -8.27 -42.96
CA GLU A 100 4.58 -7.14 -42.04
C GLU A 100 4.41 -7.57 -40.58
N SER A 101 3.51 -8.54 -40.35
CA SER A 101 3.26 -9.02 -38.96
C SER A 101 4.42 -9.88 -38.47
N ASN A 102 5.05 -10.69 -39.27
CA ASN A 102 6.24 -11.46 -38.94
C ASN A 102 7.44 -10.55 -38.67
N ALA A 103 7.62 -9.48 -39.46
CA ALA A 103 8.63 -8.47 -39.21
C ALA A 103 8.41 -7.81 -37.82
N PHE A 104 7.16 -7.48 -37.50
CA PHE A 104 6.81 -6.95 -36.16
C PHE A 104 7.08 -7.95 -35.03
N LEU A 105 6.70 -9.21 -35.21
CA LEU A 105 6.92 -10.26 -34.19
C LEU A 105 8.42 -10.53 -33.98
N PHE A 106 9.19 -10.55 -35.10
CA PHE A 106 10.64 -10.69 -35.04
C PHE A 106 11.32 -9.55 -34.24
N ASP A 107 10.97 -8.31 -34.57
CA ASP A 107 11.54 -7.13 -33.91
C ASP A 107 11.24 -7.07 -32.41
N HIS A 108 10.07 -7.59 -31.99
CA HIS A 108 9.64 -7.50 -30.58
C HIS A 108 9.95 -8.75 -29.75
N TYR A 109 9.99 -9.94 -30.37
CA TYR A 109 10.10 -11.20 -29.60
C TYR A 109 11.24 -12.11 -30.07
N GLY A 110 11.89 -11.79 -31.21
CA GLY A 110 12.98 -12.58 -31.80
C GLY A 110 12.51 -13.74 -32.68
N GLU A 111 13.42 -14.26 -33.48
CA GLU A 111 13.18 -15.34 -34.46
C GLU A 111 12.73 -16.67 -33.83
N ASP A 112 13.11 -16.88 -32.54
CA ASP A 112 13.00 -18.18 -31.87
C ASP A 112 11.70 -18.31 -31.04
N VAL A 113 10.71 -17.44 -31.22
CA VAL A 113 9.51 -17.46 -30.38
C VAL A 113 8.29 -17.90 -31.16
N VAL A 114 7.83 -17.12 -32.13
CA VAL A 114 6.57 -17.35 -32.87
C VAL A 114 6.60 -16.70 -34.24
N GLU A 115 5.94 -17.33 -35.20
CA GLU A 115 5.79 -16.85 -36.57
C GLU A 115 4.36 -17.10 -37.07
N ILE A 116 3.78 -16.19 -37.88
CA ILE A 116 2.52 -16.41 -38.58
C ILE A 116 2.81 -17.22 -39.84
N SER A 117 2.29 -18.43 -39.87
CA SER A 117 2.47 -19.35 -41.02
C SER A 117 1.32 -19.28 -42.02
N GLY A 118 0.18 -18.68 -41.67
CA GLY A 118 -0.94 -18.56 -42.59
C GLY A 118 -2.17 -17.90 -42.00
N VAL A 119 -3.15 -17.66 -42.88
CA VAL A 119 -4.50 -17.18 -42.55
C VAL A 119 -5.49 -18.09 -43.23
N SER A 120 -6.61 -18.42 -42.59
CA SER A 120 -7.68 -19.25 -43.18
C SER A 120 -8.39 -18.55 -44.36
N ASP A 121 -8.97 -19.31 -45.27
CA ASP A 121 -9.67 -18.76 -46.43
C ASP A 121 -10.88 -17.88 -46.09
N ASP A 122 -11.48 -18.10 -44.92
CA ASP A 122 -12.58 -17.31 -44.36
C ASP A 122 -12.12 -16.10 -43.56
N PHE A 123 -10.80 -15.88 -43.44
CA PHE A 123 -10.14 -14.84 -42.63
C PHE A 123 -10.52 -14.85 -41.15
N GLY A 124 -11.06 -15.97 -40.66
CA GLY A 124 -11.47 -16.12 -39.25
C GLY A 124 -10.41 -16.75 -38.34
N THR A 125 -9.31 -17.21 -38.90
CA THR A 125 -8.24 -17.90 -38.14
C THR A 125 -6.86 -17.56 -38.66
N ILE A 126 -5.93 -17.28 -37.73
CA ILE A 126 -4.49 -17.18 -38.03
C ILE A 126 -3.81 -18.46 -37.54
N TYR A 127 -2.90 -18.98 -38.35
CA TYR A 127 -2.03 -20.11 -37.99
C TYR A 127 -0.70 -19.54 -37.49
N LEU A 128 -0.33 -19.92 -36.26
CA LEU A 128 0.95 -19.54 -35.66
C LEU A 128 1.82 -20.76 -35.48
N ASP A 129 3.02 -20.71 -35.97
CA ASP A 129 4.06 -21.69 -35.68
C ASP A 129 4.88 -21.26 -34.47
N ILE A 130 4.78 -22.03 -33.39
CA ILE A 130 5.54 -21.85 -32.17
C ILE A 130 6.88 -22.55 -32.37
N LYS A 131 7.96 -21.79 -32.31
CA LYS A 131 9.33 -22.30 -32.53
C LYS A 131 9.74 -23.25 -31.40
N PRO A 132 10.73 -24.17 -31.61
CA PRO A 132 11.23 -25.04 -30.56
C PRO A 132 11.71 -24.24 -29.34
N ASN A 133 11.53 -24.80 -28.14
CA ASN A 133 12.00 -24.21 -26.91
C ASN A 133 13.20 -25.00 -26.37
N THR A 134 14.40 -24.48 -26.59
CA THR A 134 15.65 -25.08 -26.12
C THR A 134 16.04 -24.65 -24.70
N GLY A 135 15.28 -23.75 -24.10
CA GLY A 135 15.47 -23.25 -22.74
C GLY A 135 14.63 -23.99 -21.70
N ILE A 136 14.27 -23.26 -20.63
CA ILE A 136 13.35 -23.72 -19.60
C ILE A 136 11.91 -23.65 -20.13
N LYS A 137 10.95 -24.29 -19.40
CA LYS A 137 9.52 -24.18 -19.69
C LYS A 137 9.10 -22.71 -19.91
N ARG A 138 8.40 -22.44 -21.01
CA ARG A 138 7.86 -21.11 -21.31
C ARG A 138 6.34 -21.09 -21.44
N VAL A 139 5.74 -19.96 -21.13
CA VAL A 139 4.31 -19.70 -21.29
C VAL A 139 4.15 -18.53 -22.25
N LEU A 140 3.48 -18.74 -23.39
CA LEU A 140 3.15 -17.68 -24.32
C LEU A 140 1.70 -17.25 -24.09
N LEU A 141 1.49 -15.97 -23.80
CA LEU A 141 0.17 -15.35 -23.70
C LEU A 141 -0.10 -14.56 -24.98
N ILE A 142 -0.76 -15.21 -25.93
CA ILE A 142 -1.05 -14.64 -27.25
C ILE A 142 -2.32 -13.81 -27.17
N THR A 143 -2.22 -12.55 -27.54
CA THR A 143 -3.31 -11.57 -27.52
C THR A 143 -3.20 -10.62 -28.72
N SER A 144 -3.99 -9.56 -28.75
CA SER A 144 -3.93 -8.51 -29.77
C SER A 144 -4.35 -7.15 -29.17
N THR A 145 -4.11 -6.08 -29.91
CA THR A 145 -4.35 -4.69 -29.44
C THR A 145 -5.82 -4.26 -29.48
N GLY A 146 -6.74 -5.11 -29.89
CA GLY A 146 -8.18 -4.78 -30.01
C GLY A 146 -8.90 -4.76 -28.66
N SER A 147 -9.87 -3.87 -28.51
CA SER A 147 -10.78 -3.88 -27.36
C SER A 147 -11.60 -5.18 -27.35
N GLY A 148 -11.61 -5.88 -26.20
CA GLY A 148 -12.31 -7.17 -26.08
C GLY A 148 -11.51 -8.39 -26.50
N SER A 149 -10.23 -8.23 -26.87
CA SER A 149 -9.34 -9.35 -27.21
C SER A 149 -9.29 -10.40 -26.11
N LYS A 150 -9.37 -11.68 -26.52
CA LYS A 150 -9.19 -12.83 -25.62
C LYS A 150 -7.73 -13.26 -25.60
N VAL A 151 -7.37 -14.11 -24.67
CA VAL A 151 -6.00 -14.60 -24.50
C VAL A 151 -5.95 -16.07 -24.85
N ILE A 152 -4.98 -16.44 -25.71
CA ILE A 152 -4.62 -17.85 -25.95
C ILE A 152 -3.36 -18.12 -25.15
N THR A 153 -3.42 -19.13 -24.30
CA THR A 153 -2.29 -19.55 -23.47
C THR A 153 -1.64 -20.78 -24.09
N VAL A 154 -0.35 -20.70 -24.39
CA VAL A 154 0.46 -21.83 -24.86
C VAL A 154 1.51 -22.13 -23.81
N VAL A 155 1.49 -23.33 -23.27
CA VAL A 155 2.51 -23.82 -22.35
C VAL A 155 3.40 -24.79 -23.14
N GLN A 156 4.68 -24.47 -23.28
CA GLN A 156 5.65 -25.31 -23.97
C GLN A 156 6.76 -25.76 -23.03
N ALA A 157 6.99 -27.07 -22.93
CA ALA A 157 8.11 -27.61 -22.16
C ALA A 157 9.44 -27.13 -22.75
N GLY A 158 10.47 -27.02 -21.91
CA GLY A 158 11.84 -26.76 -22.36
C GLY A 158 12.62 -28.05 -22.54
N ASP A 159 13.68 -27.99 -23.35
CA ASP A 159 14.65 -29.09 -23.48
C ASP A 159 15.63 -29.12 -22.28
N THR A 160 15.82 -28.01 -21.61
CA THR A 160 16.57 -27.95 -20.35
C THR A 160 15.67 -28.54 -19.27
N PRO A 161 16.10 -29.60 -18.56
CA PRO A 161 15.33 -30.09 -17.43
C PRO A 161 15.12 -28.94 -16.45
N GLU A 162 13.87 -28.78 -16.01
CA GLU A 162 13.55 -27.87 -14.92
C GLU A 162 14.56 -28.13 -13.80
N PRO A 163 15.30 -27.12 -13.29
CA PRO A 163 16.21 -27.35 -12.19
C PRO A 163 15.39 -28.08 -11.13
N GLU A 164 15.82 -29.28 -10.76
CA GLU A 164 15.19 -30.00 -9.66
C GLU A 164 14.99 -29.00 -8.54
N PRO A 165 13.78 -28.88 -7.95
CA PRO A 165 13.59 -28.03 -6.80
C PRO A 165 14.72 -28.36 -5.86
N GLU A 166 15.54 -27.36 -5.46
CA GLU A 166 16.60 -27.59 -4.49
C GLU A 166 15.99 -28.46 -3.40
N PRO A 167 16.58 -29.64 -3.09
CA PRO A 167 15.97 -30.55 -2.14
C PRO A 167 15.63 -29.69 -0.92
N GLU A 168 14.35 -29.72 -0.51
CA GLU A 168 13.97 -29.05 0.74
C GLU A 168 15.04 -29.47 1.75
N PRO A 169 15.73 -28.49 2.41
CA PRO A 169 16.84 -28.82 3.30
C PRO A 169 16.32 -29.94 4.19
N GLU A 170 16.98 -31.12 4.07
CA GLU A 170 16.57 -32.28 4.87
C GLU A 170 16.37 -31.78 6.29
N PRO A 171 15.24 -32.05 6.92
CA PRO A 171 14.97 -31.53 8.25
C PRO A 171 16.16 -31.96 9.11
N ASP A 172 16.98 -30.98 9.48
CA ASP A 172 18.14 -31.21 10.33
C ASP A 172 17.69 -32.20 11.41
N GLU A 173 18.35 -33.34 11.56
CA GLU A 173 17.97 -34.39 12.52
C GLU A 173 17.79 -33.88 13.96
N LYS A 174 18.22 -32.65 14.21
CA LYS A 174 18.03 -31.87 15.44
C LYS A 174 16.60 -31.42 15.70
N PHE A 175 15.69 -31.49 14.72
CA PHE A 175 14.33 -30.93 14.81
C PHE A 175 13.24 -31.98 14.94
N ASN A 176 13.46 -33.03 15.73
CA ASN A 176 12.37 -33.94 16.12
C ASN A 176 11.45 -33.23 17.13
N ILE A 177 10.68 -32.28 16.66
CA ILE A 177 9.72 -31.50 17.44
C ILE A 177 8.36 -32.12 17.24
N PRO A 178 7.73 -32.66 18.29
CA PRO A 178 6.38 -33.19 18.17
C PRO A 178 5.36 -32.07 17.93
N GLY A 179 4.32 -32.35 17.17
CA GLY A 179 3.23 -31.43 16.93
C GLY A 179 3.32 -30.71 15.57
N ASN A 180 2.44 -29.72 15.37
CA ASN A 180 2.36 -28.88 14.16
C ASN A 180 3.14 -27.61 14.37
N TRP A 181 4.09 -27.34 13.50
CA TRP A 181 4.89 -26.12 13.59
C TRP A 181 5.32 -25.63 12.20
N LYS A 182 5.65 -24.33 12.15
CA LYS A 182 6.26 -23.68 10.99
C LYS A 182 7.51 -22.95 11.47
N MET A 183 8.62 -23.18 10.80
CA MET A 183 9.89 -22.47 11.05
C MET A 183 10.18 -21.49 9.92
N VAL A 184 10.68 -20.33 10.29
CA VAL A 184 11.19 -19.31 9.37
C VAL A 184 12.59 -18.92 9.83
N ARG A 185 13.56 -18.96 8.92
CA ARG A 185 14.92 -18.47 9.16
C ARG A 185 15.12 -17.16 8.41
N HIS A 186 15.51 -16.14 9.13
CA HIS A 186 15.85 -14.83 8.60
C HIS A 186 17.36 -14.70 8.55
N TYR A 187 17.94 -14.88 7.38
CA TYR A 187 19.38 -14.74 7.17
C TYR A 187 19.80 -13.28 7.25
N THR A 188 20.82 -13.00 8.08
CA THR A 188 21.33 -11.64 8.32
C THR A 188 22.56 -11.31 7.48
N ASP A 189 23.13 -12.28 6.80
CA ASP A 189 24.27 -12.11 5.90
C ASP A 189 24.09 -12.90 4.58
N GLU A 190 24.93 -12.57 3.60
CA GLU A 190 24.93 -13.24 2.29
C GLU A 190 25.56 -14.65 2.35
N THR A 191 26.30 -15.00 3.40
CA THR A 191 26.98 -16.29 3.55
C THR A 191 26.03 -17.39 3.98
N GLY A 192 24.86 -17.03 4.52
CA GLY A 192 23.87 -17.94 5.05
C GLY A 192 24.24 -18.59 6.39
N ASN A 193 25.33 -18.12 7.04
CA ASN A 193 25.79 -18.68 8.31
C ASN A 193 25.13 -18.02 9.52
N ASN A 194 24.72 -16.75 9.37
CA ASN A 194 24.06 -16.00 10.45
C ASN A 194 22.57 -15.85 10.13
N TYR A 195 21.72 -16.35 11.04
CA TYR A 195 20.27 -16.26 10.90
C TYR A 195 19.57 -16.18 12.27
N VAL A 196 18.38 -15.62 12.25
CA VAL A 196 17.44 -15.66 13.37
C VAL A 196 16.34 -16.68 13.01
N THR A 197 15.98 -17.53 13.97
CA THR A 197 14.97 -18.58 13.76
C THR A 197 13.72 -18.26 14.54
N ASP A 198 12.59 -18.16 13.84
CA ASP A 198 11.26 -17.99 14.39
C ASP A 198 10.45 -19.26 14.15
N ILE A 199 9.82 -19.78 15.21
CA ILE A 199 8.99 -20.96 15.13
C ILE A 199 7.60 -20.62 15.64
N THR A 200 6.60 -20.91 14.84
CA THR A 200 5.20 -20.84 15.24
C THR A 200 4.67 -22.25 15.46
N PHE A 201 4.22 -22.53 16.67
CA PHE A 201 3.54 -23.77 17.02
C PHE A 201 2.04 -23.61 16.84
N TYR A 202 1.38 -24.69 16.43
CA TYR A 202 -0.06 -24.70 16.14
C TYR A 202 -0.78 -25.73 16.99
N ASP A 203 -2.00 -25.42 17.36
CA ASP A 203 -2.90 -26.38 18.02
C ASP A 203 -3.41 -27.44 17.03
N GLY A 204 -4.15 -28.42 17.54
CA GLY A 204 -4.71 -29.53 16.74
C GLY A 204 -5.74 -29.07 15.67
N LEU A 205 -6.15 -27.79 15.67
CA LEU A 205 -7.05 -27.19 14.69
C LEU A 205 -6.31 -26.28 13.68
N GLY A 206 -4.98 -26.18 13.80
CA GLY A 206 -4.16 -25.35 12.93
C GLY A 206 -4.11 -23.86 13.31
N TYR A 207 -4.52 -23.49 14.53
CA TYR A 207 -4.36 -22.13 15.05
C TYR A 207 -3.03 -21.97 15.77
N PRO A 208 -2.28 -20.87 15.59
CA PRO A 208 -1.07 -20.59 16.35
C PRO A 208 -1.30 -20.63 17.85
N SER A 209 -0.49 -21.35 18.59
CA SER A 209 -0.54 -21.48 20.06
C SER A 209 0.56 -20.69 20.75
N GLN A 210 1.72 -20.62 20.14
CA GLN A 210 2.84 -19.81 20.62
C GLN A 210 3.83 -19.51 19.50
N ILE A 211 4.57 -18.41 19.65
CA ILE A 211 5.70 -18.07 18.79
C ILE A 211 6.96 -18.15 19.64
N VAL A 212 7.99 -18.80 19.12
CA VAL A 212 9.30 -18.94 19.77
C VAL A 212 10.38 -18.36 18.87
N ASN A 213 11.04 -17.30 19.34
CA ASN A 213 12.23 -16.75 18.69
C ASN A 213 13.45 -17.39 19.35
N VAL A 214 14.14 -18.26 18.62
CA VAL A 214 15.19 -19.14 19.17
C VAL A 214 16.45 -18.33 19.48
N GLY A 215 16.94 -18.42 20.74
CA GLY A 215 18.15 -17.76 21.19
C GLY A 215 18.11 -16.22 21.12
N ALA A 216 16.94 -15.61 20.98
CA ALA A 216 16.78 -14.18 20.69
C ALA A 216 16.93 -13.26 21.92
N SER A 217 17.07 -13.80 23.12
CA SER A 217 17.26 -13.01 24.33
C SER A 217 18.63 -12.31 24.33
N PRO A 218 18.72 -11.01 24.66
CA PRO A 218 19.99 -10.27 24.71
C PRO A 218 21.01 -10.86 25.71
N THR A 219 20.52 -11.59 26.70
CA THR A 219 21.37 -12.20 27.73
C THR A 219 21.12 -13.71 27.81
N GLY A 220 22.20 -14.50 27.82
CA GLY A 220 22.14 -15.95 28.04
C GLY A 220 21.55 -16.75 26.89
N ASN A 221 21.41 -16.16 25.69
CA ASN A 221 20.98 -16.86 24.49
C ASN A 221 19.70 -17.70 24.66
N ARG A 222 18.73 -17.18 25.43
CA ARG A 222 17.47 -17.84 25.74
C ARG A 222 16.44 -17.62 24.65
N ASN A 223 15.48 -18.51 24.53
CA ASN A 223 14.36 -18.32 23.64
C ASN A 223 13.42 -17.23 24.16
N ILE A 224 12.92 -16.41 23.24
CA ILE A 224 11.82 -15.47 23.51
C ILE A 224 10.52 -16.16 23.10
N VAL A 225 9.59 -16.27 24.02
CA VAL A 225 8.31 -16.97 23.81
C VAL A 225 7.17 -15.98 23.92
N THR A 226 6.27 -16.01 22.95
CA THR A 226 5.03 -15.22 22.94
C THR A 226 3.85 -16.19 22.95
N PRO A 227 3.13 -16.34 24.08
CA PRO A 227 1.91 -17.15 24.13
C PRO A 227 0.78 -16.56 23.32
N ILE A 228 -0.03 -17.38 22.66
CA ILE A 228 -1.22 -16.98 21.93
C ILE A 228 -2.44 -17.70 22.51
N VAL A 229 -3.46 -16.95 22.87
CA VAL A 229 -4.70 -17.50 23.44
C VAL A 229 -5.89 -16.95 22.66
N TYR A 230 -6.90 -17.79 22.49
CA TYR A 230 -8.12 -17.43 21.77
C TYR A 230 -9.31 -17.29 22.72
N ASP A 231 -10.16 -16.34 22.45
CA ASP A 231 -11.45 -16.23 23.13
C ASP A 231 -12.48 -17.22 22.56
N ARG A 232 -13.73 -17.14 23.06
CA ARG A 232 -14.82 -18.01 22.59
C ARG A 232 -15.18 -17.79 21.12
N MET A 233 -14.89 -16.59 20.57
CA MET A 233 -15.11 -16.24 19.17
C MET A 233 -13.89 -16.53 18.29
N ARG A 234 -12.89 -17.22 18.82
CA ARG A 234 -11.62 -17.54 18.15
C ARG A 234 -10.80 -16.32 17.74
N ARG A 235 -10.88 -15.21 18.49
CA ARG A 235 -10.03 -14.03 18.31
C ARG A 235 -8.77 -14.19 19.14
N SER A 236 -7.61 -14.07 18.50
CA SER A 236 -6.28 -14.12 19.17
C SER A 236 -5.88 -12.77 19.77
N ASP A 237 -6.52 -11.69 19.37
CA ASP A 237 -6.23 -10.33 19.81
C ASP A 237 -7.06 -9.85 21.00
N SER A 238 -7.93 -10.70 21.51
CA SER A 238 -8.69 -10.42 22.75
C SER A 238 -7.78 -10.36 23.99
N VAL A 239 -6.71 -11.13 24.01
CA VAL A 239 -5.65 -11.11 25.02
C VAL A 239 -4.30 -11.27 24.32
N LEU A 240 -3.49 -10.21 24.36
CA LEU A 240 -2.15 -10.20 23.79
C LEU A 240 -1.13 -10.27 24.94
N PHE A 241 -0.52 -11.44 25.10
CA PHE A 241 0.51 -11.66 26.12
C PHE A 241 1.83 -11.03 25.68
N LEU A 242 2.53 -10.39 26.60
CA LEU A 242 3.88 -9.89 26.33
C LEU A 242 4.86 -11.06 26.19
N PRO A 243 5.83 -10.96 25.24
CA PRO A 243 6.87 -11.97 25.10
C PRO A 243 7.76 -12.03 26.36
N TYR A 244 8.33 -13.20 26.63
CA TYR A 244 9.21 -13.38 27.78
C TYR A 244 10.42 -14.28 27.42
N ALA A 245 11.53 -14.09 28.11
CA ALA A 245 12.69 -14.98 27.99
C ALA A 245 12.43 -16.26 28.78
N SER A 246 12.36 -17.40 28.08
CA SER A 246 12.14 -18.70 28.71
C SER A 246 13.42 -19.22 29.39
N ALA A 247 13.32 -20.30 30.15
CA ALA A 247 14.50 -21.00 30.68
C ALA A 247 15.26 -21.77 29.59
N THR A 248 14.63 -22.01 28.46
CA THR A 248 15.20 -22.77 27.32
C THR A 248 16.24 -21.93 26.60
N VAL A 249 17.42 -22.49 26.40
CA VAL A 249 18.57 -21.82 25.78
C VAL A 249 18.76 -22.35 24.37
N ASN A 250 18.67 -21.47 23.39
CA ASN A 250 19.00 -21.71 21.98
C ASN A 250 18.60 -23.12 21.46
N THR A 251 17.40 -23.55 21.83
CA THR A 251 16.88 -24.88 21.50
C THR A 251 15.50 -24.73 20.87
N ILE A 252 15.29 -25.46 19.79
CA ILE A 252 14.00 -25.52 19.09
C ILE A 252 13.08 -26.44 19.88
N LYS A 253 12.19 -25.86 20.67
CA LYS A 253 11.29 -26.62 21.54
C LYS A 253 10.02 -25.81 21.81
N GLU A 254 8.89 -26.51 21.79
CA GLU A 254 7.63 -26.00 22.30
C GLU A 254 7.70 -25.86 23.83
N GLU A 255 7.29 -24.72 24.34
CA GLU A 255 7.13 -24.53 25.78
C GLU A 255 5.83 -25.18 26.25
N SER A 256 5.93 -26.12 27.19
CA SER A 256 4.78 -26.90 27.68
C SER A 256 3.78 -26.07 28.51
N ALA A 257 4.23 -25.00 29.12
CA ALA A 257 3.41 -24.13 29.96
C ALA A 257 3.75 -22.64 29.73
N PRO A 258 3.52 -22.11 28.50
CA PRO A 258 3.98 -20.78 28.12
C PRO A 258 3.34 -19.65 28.95
N LEU A 259 2.08 -19.80 29.37
CA LEU A 259 1.41 -18.81 30.24
C LEU A 259 1.98 -18.77 31.66
N GLN A 260 2.32 -19.94 32.21
CA GLN A 260 2.96 -20.01 33.53
C GLN A 260 4.39 -19.45 33.47
N GLY A 261 5.13 -19.79 32.40
CA GLY A 261 6.47 -19.26 32.18
C GLY A 261 6.47 -17.73 32.09
N GLN A 262 5.54 -17.17 31.34
CA GLN A 262 5.35 -15.73 31.20
C GLN A 262 5.03 -15.07 32.55
N SER A 263 4.05 -15.60 33.27
CA SER A 263 3.66 -15.08 34.59
C SER A 263 4.82 -15.13 35.59
N SER A 264 5.58 -16.23 35.64
CA SER A 264 6.75 -16.37 36.49
C SER A 264 7.87 -15.41 36.13
N PHE A 265 8.14 -15.21 34.84
CA PHE A 265 9.15 -14.29 34.35
C PHE A 265 8.85 -12.84 34.80
N TYR A 266 7.65 -12.34 34.54
CA TYR A 266 7.26 -10.97 34.90
C TYR A 266 7.15 -10.79 36.41
N GLY A 267 6.67 -11.78 37.12
CA GLY A 267 6.64 -11.77 38.58
C GLY A 267 8.03 -11.71 39.22
N THR A 268 9.01 -12.38 38.64
CA THR A 268 10.41 -12.38 39.13
C THR A 268 11.12 -11.08 38.75
N MET A 269 10.93 -10.58 37.53
CA MET A 269 11.66 -9.41 37.03
C MET A 269 11.10 -8.09 37.56
N PHE A 270 9.79 -7.99 37.75
CA PHE A 270 9.10 -6.73 38.02
C PHE A 270 8.26 -6.75 39.33
N GLY A 271 8.24 -7.89 40.01
CA GLY A 271 7.48 -8.09 41.23
C GLY A 271 6.23 -8.92 41.06
N THR A 272 5.79 -9.59 42.13
CA THR A 272 4.67 -10.55 42.07
C THR A 272 3.34 -9.93 41.62
N GLY A 273 3.16 -8.61 41.81
CA GLY A 273 2.00 -7.88 41.34
C GLY A 273 1.90 -7.82 39.80
N GLU A 274 3.02 -7.93 39.07
CA GLU A 274 3.07 -7.84 37.61
C GLU A 274 2.79 -9.18 36.92
N SER A 275 2.79 -10.30 37.64
CA SER A 275 2.59 -11.65 37.09
C SER A 275 1.32 -11.79 36.27
N SER A 276 0.23 -11.12 36.67
CA SER A 276 -1.08 -11.18 36.00
C SER A 276 -1.33 -10.03 35.02
N HIS A 277 -0.46 -9.01 35.02
CA HIS A 277 -0.65 -7.77 34.26
C HIS A 277 0.22 -7.66 33.00
N ALA A 278 1.05 -8.67 32.71
CA ALA A 278 1.92 -8.70 31.54
C ALA A 278 1.17 -9.06 30.24
N LYS A 279 0.06 -8.39 29.98
CA LYS A 279 -0.80 -8.60 28.80
C LYS A 279 -1.66 -7.38 28.51
N THR A 280 -1.96 -7.17 27.24
CA THR A 280 -3.04 -6.28 26.79
C THR A 280 -4.33 -7.09 26.73
N ARG A 281 -5.42 -6.57 27.23
CA ARG A 281 -6.74 -7.19 27.16
C ARG A 281 -7.71 -6.26 26.43
N ARG A 282 -8.38 -6.76 25.41
CA ARG A 282 -9.43 -6.06 24.67
C ARG A 282 -10.80 -6.61 25.03
N VAL A 283 -11.74 -5.69 25.25
CA VAL A 283 -13.16 -5.99 25.39
C VAL A 283 -13.83 -5.51 24.11
N TYR A 284 -14.67 -6.36 23.55
CA TYR A 284 -15.40 -6.06 22.33
C TYR A 284 -16.83 -5.69 22.64
N GLU A 285 -17.45 -4.86 21.80
CA GLU A 285 -18.87 -4.61 21.89
C GLU A 285 -19.67 -5.91 21.61
N PRO A 286 -20.88 -6.04 22.16
CA PRO A 286 -21.71 -7.21 21.95
C PRO A 286 -22.45 -7.15 20.59
N SER A 287 -21.71 -6.88 19.51
CA SER A 287 -22.23 -6.81 18.15
C SER A 287 -21.42 -7.69 17.21
N GLU A 288 -21.96 -8.00 16.04
CA GLU A 288 -21.27 -8.77 14.99
C GLU A 288 -20.14 -7.97 14.33
N LEU A 289 -20.04 -6.68 14.57
CA LEU A 289 -18.98 -5.82 14.00
C LEU A 289 -17.62 -6.04 14.62
N ASN A 290 -17.55 -6.72 15.78
CA ASN A 290 -16.31 -7.06 16.48
C ASN A 290 -15.41 -5.83 16.75
N ARG A 291 -16.00 -4.68 17.07
CA ARG A 291 -15.24 -3.47 17.39
C ARG A 291 -14.80 -3.50 18.84
N VAL A 292 -13.59 -3.02 19.11
CA VAL A 292 -13.05 -2.92 20.47
C VAL A 292 -13.76 -1.78 21.20
N SER A 293 -14.32 -2.03 22.36
CA SER A 293 -14.91 -1.00 23.25
C SER A 293 -13.98 -0.54 24.36
N LEU A 294 -13.07 -1.42 24.78
CA LEU A 294 -12.14 -1.13 25.86
C LEU A 294 -10.82 -1.88 25.65
N GLU A 295 -9.69 -1.22 25.91
CA GLU A 295 -8.38 -1.85 25.92
C GLU A 295 -7.66 -1.57 27.25
N HIS A 296 -7.29 -2.65 27.95
CA HIS A 296 -6.47 -2.61 29.13
C HIS A 296 -5.00 -2.76 28.74
N LYS A 297 -4.17 -1.81 29.06
CA LYS A 297 -2.73 -1.86 28.81
C LYS A 297 -2.03 -2.81 29.79
N PRO A 298 -0.84 -3.35 29.43
CA PRO A 298 -0.06 -4.16 30.35
C PRO A 298 0.54 -3.31 31.48
N GLY A 299 0.66 -3.93 32.66
CA GLY A 299 1.23 -3.34 33.86
C GLY A 299 0.20 -3.03 34.94
N SER A 300 0.56 -3.27 36.19
CA SER A 300 -0.31 -3.04 37.36
C SER A 300 -0.71 -1.57 37.53
N ALA A 301 0.14 -0.65 37.09
CA ALA A 301 -0.13 0.78 37.08
C ALA A 301 -1.32 1.19 36.22
N TYR A 302 -1.69 0.34 35.24
CA TYR A 302 -2.80 0.57 34.30
C TYR A 302 -4.09 -0.19 34.66
N THR A 303 -4.15 -0.81 35.85
CA THR A 303 -5.30 -1.65 36.27
C THR A 303 -6.63 -0.88 36.20
N ASN A 304 -6.63 0.42 36.52
CA ASN A 304 -7.79 1.30 36.50
C ASN A 304 -7.71 2.38 35.41
N LYS A 305 -6.77 2.28 34.47
CA LYS A 305 -6.55 3.21 33.39
C LYS A 305 -6.68 2.45 32.07
N ASN A 306 -7.71 2.75 31.33
CA ASN A 306 -8.05 2.02 30.12
C ASN A 306 -8.16 2.98 28.94
N VAL A 307 -7.86 2.49 27.75
CA VAL A 307 -8.28 3.14 26.52
C VAL A 307 -9.70 2.71 26.23
N SER A 308 -10.62 3.65 26.06
CA SER A 308 -12.01 3.36 25.69
C SER A 308 -12.32 3.85 24.28
N TYR A 309 -13.18 3.12 23.60
CA TYR A 309 -13.62 3.39 22.23
C TYR A 309 -15.14 3.49 22.20
N SER A 310 -15.67 4.55 21.60
CA SER A 310 -17.10 4.73 21.37
C SER A 310 -17.33 4.98 19.89
N TYR A 311 -18.38 4.37 19.35
CA TYR A 311 -18.73 4.40 17.94
C TYR A 311 -20.15 4.95 17.81
N GLU A 312 -20.24 6.18 17.35
CA GLU A 312 -21.44 6.97 17.30
C GLU A 312 -21.68 7.54 15.90
N THR A 313 -22.62 8.43 15.78
CA THR A 313 -22.77 9.33 14.63
C THR A 313 -22.76 10.78 15.12
N ASN A 314 -22.48 11.72 14.22
CA ASN A 314 -22.49 13.13 14.57
C ASN A 314 -23.86 13.60 15.03
N GLY A 315 -23.87 14.51 16.00
CA GLY A 315 -25.04 15.27 16.42
C GLY A 315 -25.36 16.44 15.48
N ALA A 316 -26.46 17.13 15.77
CA ALA A 316 -26.81 18.35 15.05
C ALA A 316 -25.82 19.49 15.40
N ASN A 317 -25.42 20.27 14.40
CA ASN A 317 -24.51 21.43 14.54
C ASN A 317 -23.12 21.09 15.13
N GLU A 318 -22.67 19.86 14.96
CA GLU A 318 -21.42 19.38 15.54
C GLU A 318 -20.23 19.57 14.58
N VAL A 319 -20.42 19.35 13.29
CA VAL A 319 -19.35 19.40 12.26
C VAL A 319 -19.75 20.36 11.14
N VAL A 320 -18.88 21.33 10.85
CA VAL A 320 -19.10 22.29 9.75
C VAL A 320 -18.98 21.59 8.40
N ASN A 321 -19.95 21.85 7.51
CA ASN A 321 -20.00 21.27 6.17
C ASN A 321 -19.29 22.18 5.16
N MET A 322 -18.12 21.73 4.71
CA MET A 322 -17.24 22.46 3.80
C MET A 322 -16.88 21.64 2.56
N SER A 323 -16.63 22.31 1.46
CA SER A 323 -16.13 21.74 0.21
C SER A 323 -15.08 22.65 -0.41
N ALA A 324 -14.28 22.12 -1.33
CA ALA A 324 -13.26 22.87 -2.03
C ALA A 324 -13.45 22.82 -3.54
N GLY A 325 -13.08 23.91 -4.24
CA GLY A 325 -13.05 23.94 -5.70
C GLY A 325 -11.86 23.17 -6.25
N SER A 326 -12.10 22.30 -7.23
CA SER A 326 -11.13 21.31 -7.73
C SER A 326 -9.85 21.89 -8.33
N PHE A 327 -9.92 23.06 -8.94
CA PHE A 327 -8.78 23.62 -9.67
C PHE A 327 -8.33 25.01 -9.18
N ASN A 328 -9.14 25.65 -8.38
CA ASN A 328 -8.89 27.03 -7.92
C ASN A 328 -8.61 27.11 -6.42
N GLY A 329 -8.71 25.98 -5.70
CA GLY A 329 -8.51 25.95 -4.25
C GLY A 329 -9.48 26.84 -3.46
N ALA A 330 -10.64 27.23 -4.03
CA ALA A 330 -11.64 27.98 -3.30
C ALA A 330 -12.26 27.11 -2.20
N LEU A 331 -12.42 27.68 -0.99
CA LEU A 331 -13.10 27.04 0.12
C LEU A 331 -14.56 27.51 0.13
N PHE A 332 -15.49 26.59 0.22
CA PHE A 332 -16.94 26.86 0.30
C PHE A 332 -17.49 26.28 1.61
N VAL A 333 -18.24 27.10 2.33
CA VAL A 333 -19.10 26.60 3.41
C VAL A 333 -20.50 26.41 2.83
N SER A 334 -21.10 25.27 3.08
CA SER A 334 -22.44 24.93 2.57
C SER A 334 -23.48 25.96 3.05
N THR A 335 -24.58 26.11 2.29
CA THR A 335 -25.78 26.85 2.69
C THR A 335 -26.37 26.31 4.00
N TYR A 336 -26.23 25.00 4.20
CA TYR A 336 -26.44 24.33 5.48
C TYR A 336 -25.08 24.18 6.14
N PRO A 337 -24.70 25.08 7.07
CA PRO A 337 -23.32 25.21 7.53
C PRO A 337 -22.82 23.99 8.32
N TYR A 338 -23.69 23.09 8.70
CA TYR A 338 -23.36 21.87 9.44
C TYR A 338 -23.85 20.62 8.71
N TYR A 339 -23.17 19.52 8.95
CA TYR A 339 -23.69 18.21 8.57
C TYR A 339 -24.94 17.88 9.36
N ASP A 340 -25.95 17.31 8.71
CA ASP A 340 -27.14 16.78 9.39
C ASP A 340 -26.73 15.69 10.39
N SER A 341 -27.49 15.57 11.48
CA SER A 341 -27.30 14.51 12.46
C SER A 341 -27.34 13.12 11.81
N GLY A 342 -26.39 12.25 12.17
CA GLY A 342 -26.30 10.89 11.66
C GLY A 342 -25.68 10.74 10.26
N ARG A 343 -25.08 11.80 9.70
CA ARG A 343 -24.45 11.75 8.37
C ARG A 343 -22.98 11.33 8.39
N LEU A 344 -22.31 11.51 9.52
CA LEU A 344 -20.91 11.14 9.70
C LEU A 344 -20.79 10.06 10.78
N PHE A 345 -19.88 9.13 10.58
CA PHE A 345 -19.44 8.24 11.66
C PHE A 345 -18.58 9.06 12.63
N LYS A 346 -18.76 8.81 13.91
CA LYS A 346 -18.05 9.48 14.99
C LYS A 346 -17.38 8.45 15.88
N ASP A 347 -16.07 8.36 15.78
CA ASP A 347 -15.25 7.47 16.60
C ASP A 347 -14.58 8.28 17.70
N VAL A 348 -14.81 7.91 18.95
CA VAL A 348 -14.22 8.57 20.11
C VAL A 348 -13.26 7.60 20.79
N VAL A 349 -12.00 8.00 20.91
CA VAL A 349 -10.98 7.28 21.66
C VAL A 349 -10.62 8.12 22.87
N THR A 350 -10.73 7.53 24.06
CA THR A 350 -10.25 8.16 25.31
C THR A 350 -9.06 7.37 25.82
N ASP A 351 -7.92 8.05 25.99
CA ASP A 351 -6.70 7.44 26.49
C ASP A 351 -6.73 7.18 27.99
N GLU A 352 -5.65 6.60 28.52
CA GLU A 352 -5.51 6.21 29.92
C GLU A 352 -5.51 7.42 30.89
N ASP A 353 -5.26 8.61 30.39
CA ASP A 353 -5.23 9.86 31.17
C ASP A 353 -6.50 10.70 30.98
N GLY A 354 -7.46 10.18 30.21
CA GLY A 354 -8.75 10.81 29.97
C GLY A 354 -8.74 11.82 28.81
N ASN A 355 -7.65 11.91 28.03
CA ASN A 355 -7.65 12.75 26.84
C ASN A 355 -8.45 12.07 25.74
N THR A 356 -9.26 12.86 25.03
CA THR A 356 -10.13 12.36 23.96
C THR A 356 -9.62 12.74 22.58
N LEU A 357 -9.69 11.80 21.66
CA LEU A 357 -9.59 12.01 20.22
C LEU A 357 -10.93 11.59 19.59
N THR A 358 -11.62 12.54 19.00
CA THR A 358 -12.86 12.27 18.25
C THR A 358 -12.59 12.45 16.76
N THR A 359 -12.88 11.43 15.97
CA THR A 359 -12.71 11.42 14.52
C THR A 359 -14.07 11.31 13.84
N TYR A 360 -14.36 12.23 12.93
CA TYR A 360 -15.59 12.21 12.12
C TYR A 360 -15.24 11.80 10.69
N THR A 361 -15.91 10.76 10.22
CA THR A 361 -15.62 10.15 8.91
C THR A 361 -16.90 10.08 8.08
N ASP A 362 -16.81 10.39 6.80
CA ASP A 362 -17.94 10.26 5.88
C ASP A 362 -18.18 8.80 5.46
N VAL A 363 -19.25 8.55 4.73
CA VAL A 363 -19.61 7.22 4.21
C VAL A 363 -18.61 6.65 3.21
N THR A 364 -17.71 7.48 2.69
CA THR A 364 -16.62 7.05 1.77
C THR A 364 -15.32 6.72 2.50
N GLY A 365 -15.29 6.87 3.83
CA GLY A 365 -14.11 6.64 4.67
C GLY A 365 -13.17 7.83 4.77
N LYS A 366 -13.56 9.02 4.31
CA LYS A 366 -12.76 10.24 4.44
C LYS A 366 -12.95 10.88 5.80
N VAL A 367 -11.85 11.19 6.48
CA VAL A 367 -11.89 11.97 7.71
C VAL A 367 -12.25 13.41 7.37
N ILE A 368 -13.31 13.91 7.96
CA ILE A 368 -13.81 15.29 7.78
C ILE A 368 -13.30 16.20 8.90
N MET A 369 -13.29 15.70 10.12
CA MET A 369 -12.81 16.46 11.28
C MET A 369 -12.17 15.52 12.30
N GLU A 370 -11.09 15.97 12.90
CA GLU A 370 -10.53 15.42 14.14
C GLU A 370 -10.62 16.46 15.25
N LYS A 371 -11.01 16.01 16.42
CA LYS A 371 -11.10 16.86 17.62
C LYS A 371 -10.33 16.26 18.77
N ARG A 372 -9.37 16.99 19.32
CA ARG A 372 -8.57 16.58 20.47
C ARG A 372 -8.99 17.37 21.70
N GLY A 373 -9.47 16.68 22.72
CA GLY A 373 -10.08 17.31 23.87
C GLY A 373 -11.35 18.07 23.50
N THR A 374 -11.57 19.25 24.10
CA THR A 374 -12.79 20.03 23.93
C THR A 374 -12.78 20.98 22.74
N ASP A 375 -11.60 21.53 22.38
CA ASP A 375 -11.53 22.72 21.51
C ASP A 375 -10.52 22.65 20.36
N ASN A 376 -9.76 21.56 20.25
CA ASN A 376 -8.71 21.44 19.24
C ASN A 376 -9.25 20.68 18.02
N GLU A 377 -9.96 21.38 17.14
CA GLU A 377 -10.56 20.83 15.92
C GLU A 377 -9.66 21.03 14.72
N THR A 378 -9.42 19.98 13.95
CA THR A 378 -8.75 20.01 12.66
C THR A 378 -9.73 19.55 11.61
N TYR A 379 -9.99 20.37 10.59
CA TYR A 379 -10.86 20.01 9.48
C TYR A 379 -10.06 19.60 8.25
N TYR A 380 -10.57 18.59 7.56
CA TYR A 380 -10.05 18.09 6.29
C TYR A 380 -11.12 18.32 5.22
N VAL A 381 -10.82 19.16 4.25
CA VAL A 381 -11.78 19.54 3.21
C VAL A 381 -11.33 19.00 1.86
N TYR A 382 -12.24 18.32 1.20
CA TYR A 382 -11.98 17.65 -0.08
C TYR A 382 -12.66 18.40 -1.23
N ASP A 383 -12.05 18.29 -2.42
CA ASP A 383 -12.65 18.76 -3.65
C ASP A 383 -13.69 17.75 -4.19
N ASP A 384 -14.43 18.11 -5.23
CA ASP A 384 -15.45 17.30 -5.88
C ASP A 384 -14.89 16.04 -6.56
N ARG A 385 -13.56 15.99 -6.83
CA ARG A 385 -12.83 14.81 -7.29
C ARG A 385 -12.41 13.90 -6.14
N GLY A 386 -12.57 14.36 -4.90
CA GLY A 386 -12.22 13.62 -3.69
C GLY A 386 -10.79 13.77 -3.22
N PHE A 387 -10.01 14.70 -3.76
CA PHE A 387 -8.68 15.02 -3.26
C PHE A 387 -8.75 15.97 -2.05
N LEU A 388 -7.89 15.73 -1.06
CA LEU A 388 -7.71 16.65 0.06
C LEU A 388 -7.16 17.98 -0.46
N SER A 389 -7.92 19.05 -0.25
CA SER A 389 -7.58 20.40 -0.71
C SER A 389 -7.23 21.35 0.43
N TRP A 390 -7.88 21.20 1.59
CA TRP A 390 -7.56 22.03 2.76
C TRP A 390 -7.40 21.18 4.00
N VAL A 391 -6.42 21.57 4.84
CA VAL A 391 -6.36 21.15 6.25
C VAL A 391 -6.40 22.42 7.08
N ILE A 392 -7.47 22.62 7.83
CA ILE A 392 -7.67 23.78 8.69
C ILE A 392 -7.21 23.40 10.09
N THR A 393 -6.16 24.07 10.57
CA THR A 393 -5.59 23.78 11.90
C THR A 393 -6.54 24.18 13.03
N PRO A 394 -6.32 23.73 14.28
CA PRO A 394 -7.16 24.13 15.41
C PRO A 394 -7.27 25.65 15.61
N LYS A 395 -6.20 26.40 15.35
CA LYS A 395 -6.26 27.86 15.38
C LYS A 395 -7.17 28.43 14.31
N GLY A 396 -7.11 27.86 13.09
CA GLY A 396 -7.99 28.24 11.98
C GLY A 396 -9.45 27.87 12.28
N SER A 397 -9.69 26.70 12.85
CA SER A 397 -11.02 26.27 13.27
C SER A 397 -11.66 27.22 14.30
N ALA A 398 -10.90 27.67 15.27
CA ALA A 398 -11.38 28.65 16.26
C ALA A 398 -11.79 29.98 15.59
N VAL A 399 -11.05 30.44 14.58
CA VAL A 399 -11.40 31.63 13.79
C VAL A 399 -12.67 31.38 12.96
N LEU A 400 -12.79 30.24 12.28
CA LEU A 400 -13.99 29.86 11.53
C LEU A 400 -15.24 29.82 12.43
N SER A 401 -15.12 29.23 13.61
CA SER A 401 -16.22 29.13 14.57
C SER A 401 -16.71 30.49 15.06
N SER A 402 -15.80 31.48 15.19
CA SER A 402 -16.17 32.84 15.53
C SER A 402 -16.88 33.56 14.36
N CYS A 403 -16.43 33.30 13.13
CA CYS A 403 -17.04 33.89 11.92
C CYS A 403 -18.36 33.25 11.53
N ALA A 404 -18.49 31.91 11.70
CA ALA A 404 -19.71 31.18 11.33
C ALA A 404 -20.93 31.54 12.21
N LYS A 405 -20.72 32.05 13.42
CA LYS A 405 -21.78 32.49 14.32
C LYS A 405 -22.41 33.84 13.98
N ASP A 406 -21.71 34.65 13.19
CA ASP A 406 -22.09 36.08 12.99
C ASP A 406 -22.78 36.36 11.65
N ILE A 407 -23.16 35.34 10.85
CA ILE A 407 -23.75 35.58 9.54
C ILE A 407 -25.16 34.98 9.42
N PRO A 408 -26.18 35.76 9.74
CA PRO A 408 -27.53 35.45 9.37
C PRO A 408 -27.70 35.66 7.84
N GLY A 409 -27.84 34.58 7.10
CA GLY A 409 -28.43 34.60 5.75
C GLY A 409 -27.51 34.91 4.57
N THR A 410 -26.21 34.92 4.69
CA THR A 410 -25.31 35.03 3.53
C THR A 410 -24.57 33.72 3.28
N ASN A 411 -24.93 33.14 2.20
CA ASN A 411 -24.63 31.81 1.72
C ASN A 411 -23.31 31.76 0.98
N ASN A 412 -22.21 31.55 1.53
CA ASN A 412 -20.94 31.22 0.90
C ASN A 412 -19.79 32.12 1.37
N TYR A 413 -19.02 31.64 2.34
CA TYR A 413 -17.64 32.08 2.45
C TYR A 413 -16.87 31.49 1.28
N THR A 414 -16.49 32.32 0.33
CA THR A 414 -15.56 31.93 -0.71
C THR A 414 -14.21 32.56 -0.38
N PHE A 415 -13.26 31.78 0.07
CA PHE A 415 -11.88 32.24 0.12
C PHE A 415 -11.31 32.12 -1.28
N ALA A 416 -11.15 33.26 -1.95
CA ALA A 416 -10.71 33.32 -3.34
C ALA A 416 -9.30 32.75 -3.52
N ARG A 417 -9.08 32.18 -4.70
CA ARG A 417 -7.75 31.80 -5.21
C ARG A 417 -6.77 32.96 -5.04
N GLY A 418 -5.59 32.65 -4.57
CA GLY A 418 -4.51 33.63 -4.43
C GLY A 418 -4.11 33.90 -2.99
N MET A 419 -4.73 33.21 -2.03
CA MET A 419 -4.27 33.17 -0.64
C MET A 419 -3.89 34.54 -0.05
N THR A 420 -4.56 35.60 -0.49
CA THR A 420 -4.42 36.94 0.04
C THR A 420 -5.11 37.10 1.39
N SER A 421 -5.92 36.11 1.83
CA SER A 421 -6.45 36.10 3.18
C SER A 421 -5.37 35.65 4.15
N SER A 422 -5.08 36.46 5.16
CA SER A 422 -4.22 36.11 6.29
C SER A 422 -4.63 34.76 6.92
N PHE A 423 -5.92 34.44 6.91
CA PHE A 423 -6.48 33.19 7.40
C PHE A 423 -5.86 31.95 6.76
N ALA A 424 -5.85 31.87 5.41
CA ALA A 424 -5.31 30.73 4.70
C ALA A 424 -3.78 30.62 4.89
N ALA A 425 -3.09 31.78 4.81
CA ALA A 425 -1.65 31.85 4.94
C ALA A 425 -1.14 31.47 6.33
N GLU A 426 -1.90 31.80 7.39
CA GLU A 426 -1.47 31.64 8.77
C GLU A 426 -1.98 30.35 9.43
N HIS A 427 -3.11 29.82 8.95
CA HIS A 427 -3.83 28.78 9.68
C HIS A 427 -4.14 27.52 8.89
N CYS A 428 -3.89 27.50 7.55
CA CYS A 428 -4.33 26.38 6.73
C CYS A 428 -3.21 25.81 5.86
N TYR A 429 -3.18 24.48 5.76
CA TYR A 429 -2.52 23.84 4.62
C TYR A 429 -3.51 23.84 3.47
N VAL A 430 -3.07 24.27 2.28
CA VAL A 430 -3.91 24.27 1.09
C VAL A 430 -3.16 23.61 -0.07
N TYR A 431 -3.85 22.76 -0.79
CA TYR A 431 -3.31 22.01 -1.92
C TYR A 431 -4.14 22.31 -3.16
N ILE A 432 -3.53 22.88 -4.18
CA ILE A 432 -4.15 23.07 -5.49
C ILE A 432 -3.55 22.05 -6.44
N ARG A 433 -4.41 21.37 -7.19
CA ARG A 433 -4.01 20.28 -8.09
C ARG A 433 -4.38 20.59 -9.53
N ASP A 434 -3.59 20.01 -10.43
CA ASP A 434 -3.93 20.00 -11.86
C ASP A 434 -5.04 18.96 -12.16
N TYR A 435 -5.36 18.81 -13.45
CA TYR A 435 -6.36 17.83 -13.91
C TYR A 435 -5.90 16.38 -13.72
N MET A 436 -4.59 16.12 -13.65
CA MET A 436 -4.01 14.79 -13.39
C MET A 436 -3.95 14.45 -11.91
N GLY A 437 -4.23 15.41 -11.02
CA GLY A 437 -4.16 15.22 -9.56
C GLY A 437 -2.82 15.60 -8.94
N ASN A 438 -1.84 16.07 -9.71
CA ASN A 438 -0.55 16.54 -9.18
C ASN A 438 -0.73 17.83 -8.42
N ILE A 439 -0.05 17.98 -7.28
CA ILE A 439 -0.06 19.23 -6.50
C ILE A 439 0.77 20.28 -7.23
N ILE A 440 0.13 21.34 -7.71
CA ILE A 440 0.79 22.46 -8.41
C ILE A 440 1.08 23.66 -7.51
N GLU A 441 0.32 23.81 -6.44
CA GLU A 441 0.58 24.80 -5.39
C GLU A 441 0.28 24.17 -4.02
N LYS A 442 1.11 24.48 -3.03
CA LYS A 442 0.95 24.06 -1.65
C LYS A 442 1.20 25.25 -0.73
N ASN A 443 0.23 25.63 0.09
CA ASN A 443 0.44 26.55 1.20
C ASN A 443 0.76 25.81 2.48
N ILE A 444 1.76 26.27 3.21
CA ILE A 444 2.10 25.80 4.55
C ILE A 444 1.96 26.97 5.50
N PRO A 445 1.21 26.86 6.62
CA PRO A 445 1.03 27.94 7.57
C PRO A 445 2.36 28.59 8.00
N GLY A 446 2.47 29.90 7.82
CA GLY A 446 3.67 30.68 8.17
C GLY A 446 4.90 30.49 7.27
N ALA A 447 4.92 29.51 6.36
CA ALA A 447 6.04 29.26 5.44
C ALA A 447 5.77 29.77 4.02
N GLY A 448 4.52 30.09 3.70
CA GLY A 448 4.08 30.59 2.40
C GLY A 448 3.83 29.48 1.36
N ILE A 449 3.77 29.90 0.11
CA ILE A 449 3.35 29.06 -1.03
C ILE A 449 4.56 28.44 -1.71
N SER A 450 4.54 27.13 -1.85
CA SER A 450 5.41 26.37 -2.76
C SER A 450 4.68 26.10 -4.06
N GLU A 451 5.39 26.16 -5.18
CA GLU A 451 4.87 25.95 -6.53
C GLU A 451 5.62 24.79 -7.21
N TYR A 452 4.89 24.00 -7.97
CA TYR A 452 5.39 22.80 -8.64
C TYR A 452 4.93 22.77 -10.10
N VAL A 453 5.80 22.36 -11.01
CA VAL A 453 5.49 22.21 -12.43
C VAL A 453 5.87 20.80 -12.85
N TYR A 454 4.96 20.15 -13.57
CA TYR A 454 5.12 18.76 -14.03
C TYR A 454 5.17 18.73 -15.56
N ASP A 455 5.89 17.75 -16.08
CA ASP A 455 5.87 17.43 -17.51
C ASP A 455 4.59 16.64 -17.87
N LYS A 456 4.42 16.34 -19.17
CA LYS A 456 3.27 15.57 -19.66
C LYS A 456 3.21 14.13 -19.12
N GLY A 457 4.33 13.61 -18.61
CA GLY A 457 4.43 12.31 -17.97
C GLY A 457 4.16 12.34 -16.47
N GLY A 458 3.83 13.50 -15.89
CA GLY A 458 3.58 13.67 -14.45
C GLY A 458 4.84 13.71 -13.60
N ARG A 459 6.04 13.92 -14.19
CA ARG A 459 7.30 14.06 -13.44
C ARG A 459 7.51 15.52 -13.06
N LEU A 460 7.97 15.76 -11.84
CA LEU A 460 8.28 17.10 -11.34
C LEU A 460 9.50 17.68 -12.09
N VAL A 461 9.32 18.77 -12.81
CA VAL A 461 10.41 19.41 -13.57
C VAL A 461 10.88 20.73 -12.98
N LEU A 462 10.02 21.45 -12.26
CA LEU A 462 10.38 22.67 -11.54
C LEU A 462 9.66 22.73 -10.21
N GLU A 463 10.38 23.17 -9.17
CA GLU A 463 9.77 23.51 -7.89
C GLU A 463 10.38 24.79 -7.29
N ARG A 464 9.62 25.47 -6.46
CA ARG A 464 10.11 26.56 -5.62
C ARG A 464 9.26 26.74 -4.38
N ASP A 465 9.88 27.12 -3.29
CA ASP A 465 9.24 27.61 -2.09
C ASP A 465 9.05 29.14 -2.11
N ALA A 466 8.47 29.71 -1.06
CA ALA A 466 8.26 31.16 -0.93
C ALA A 466 9.59 31.94 -0.93
N ASN A 467 10.68 31.38 -0.38
CA ASN A 467 12.01 32.03 -0.35
C ASN A 467 12.65 32.09 -1.74
N LEU A 468 12.57 31.00 -2.50
CA LEU A 468 13.04 30.93 -3.87
C LEU A 468 12.20 31.83 -4.79
N LYS A 469 10.87 31.88 -4.57
CA LYS A 469 9.96 32.79 -5.27
C LYS A 469 10.34 34.24 -5.04
N GLY A 470 10.65 34.65 -3.80
CA GLY A 470 11.13 36.00 -3.49
C GLY A 470 12.44 36.37 -4.17
N LYS A 471 13.28 35.39 -4.53
CA LYS A 471 14.55 35.52 -5.23
C LYS A 471 14.43 35.29 -6.75
N ASN A 472 13.23 35.04 -7.25
CA ASN A 472 12.93 34.59 -8.61
C ASN A 472 13.79 33.41 -9.07
N ARG A 473 13.89 32.37 -8.26
CA ARG A 473 14.66 31.15 -8.53
C ARG A 473 13.78 29.92 -8.50
N TRP A 474 14.19 28.90 -9.25
CA TRP A 474 13.58 27.57 -9.27
C TRP A 474 14.63 26.51 -9.08
N ILE A 475 14.25 25.38 -8.49
CA ILE A 475 14.97 24.11 -8.59
C ILE A 475 14.41 23.41 -9.84
N TYR A 476 15.29 22.93 -10.72
CA TYR A 476 14.88 22.14 -11.88
C TYR A 476 15.36 20.70 -11.73
N HIS A 477 14.62 19.79 -12.34
CA HIS A 477 14.90 18.36 -12.37
C HIS A 477 14.94 17.87 -13.81
N VAL A 478 15.98 17.12 -14.18
CA VAL A 478 16.15 16.52 -15.50
C VAL A 478 16.14 15.01 -15.35
N TYR A 479 15.43 14.34 -16.23
CA TYR A 479 15.26 12.89 -16.20
C TYR A 479 15.81 12.24 -17.46
N ASP A 480 16.34 11.02 -17.34
CA ASP A 480 16.69 10.19 -18.48
C ASP A 480 15.45 9.57 -19.15
N ASN A 481 15.66 8.83 -20.25
CA ASN A 481 14.60 8.23 -21.04
C ASN A 481 13.78 7.16 -20.28
N ILE A 482 14.32 6.63 -19.18
CA ILE A 482 13.63 5.65 -18.33
C ILE A 482 13.08 6.26 -17.02
N GLY A 483 13.12 7.61 -16.91
CA GLY A 483 12.51 8.35 -15.81
C GLY A 483 13.34 8.47 -14.55
N ARG A 484 14.67 8.20 -14.58
CA ARG A 484 15.57 8.44 -13.46
C ARG A 484 16.05 9.89 -13.49
N GLU A 485 16.04 10.55 -12.33
CA GLU A 485 16.62 11.89 -12.20
C GLU A 485 18.14 11.85 -12.40
N ILE A 486 18.64 12.64 -13.35
CA ILE A 486 20.04 12.75 -13.68
C ILE A 486 20.66 14.07 -13.32
N GLU A 487 19.86 15.11 -13.13
CA GLU A 487 20.34 16.43 -12.73
C GLU A 487 19.28 17.16 -11.90
N CYS A 488 19.71 17.84 -10.83
CA CYS A 488 18.92 18.71 -10.00
C CYS A 488 19.75 19.94 -9.64
N ASN A 489 19.29 21.15 -9.96
CA ASN A 489 20.07 22.35 -9.68
C ASN A 489 19.17 23.60 -9.63
N LEU A 490 19.73 24.75 -9.28
CA LEU A 490 19.06 26.04 -9.22
C LEU A 490 19.16 26.76 -10.55
N VAL A 491 18.07 27.37 -10.99
CA VAL A 491 18.01 28.25 -12.16
C VAL A 491 17.36 29.58 -11.81
N GLN A 492 17.84 30.65 -12.44
CA GLN A 492 17.19 31.98 -12.36
C GLN A 492 15.92 31.91 -13.22
N GLY A 493 14.77 32.10 -12.60
CA GLY A 493 13.49 32.12 -13.30
C GLY A 493 13.23 33.45 -14.01
N THR A 494 12.43 33.38 -15.09
CA THR A 494 11.69 34.55 -15.57
C THR A 494 10.38 34.66 -14.78
N SER A 495 9.81 35.85 -14.64
CA SER A 495 8.62 36.13 -13.82
C SER A 495 7.33 35.42 -14.28
N SER A 496 7.37 34.72 -15.41
CA SER A 496 6.24 33.96 -15.97
C SER A 496 6.73 32.62 -16.54
N VAL A 497 6.69 31.58 -15.74
CA VAL A 497 6.61 30.23 -16.29
C VAL A 497 5.15 30.00 -16.68
N THR A 498 4.85 30.13 -17.97
CA THR A 498 3.51 29.83 -18.50
C THR A 498 3.33 28.31 -18.42
N ARG A 499 2.37 27.88 -17.63
CA ARG A 499 1.89 26.50 -17.65
C ARG A 499 1.30 26.25 -19.04
N ALA A 500 1.89 25.36 -19.80
CA ALA A 500 1.35 24.89 -21.08
C ALA A 500 0.20 23.91 -20.85
#